data_30bbbbb96c86acec669689869d592fd4
#
_entry.id   30bbbbb96c86acec669689869d592fd4
#
_cell.length_a   1.000
_cell.length_b   1.000
_cell.length_c   1.000
_cell.angle_alpha   90.00
_cell.angle_beta   90.00
_cell.angle_gamma   90.00
#
_symmetry.space_group_name_H-M   'P 1'
#
loop_
_entity.id
_entity.type
_entity.pdbx_description
1 polymer ?
#
loop_
_entity_poly.entity_id
_entity_poly.type
_entity_poly.pdbx_seq_one_letter_code
_entity_poly.pdbx_strand_id
1 'polypeptide(L)'
;MPKSAPKVTYVTLSADESLHPKYEAALLRLQKKLGESHPMFIGREKVWSDAGEFERRSPIDMSMVVGKFQVGTRAHAKRAIEAAKAGFEAWSSTPWQARIKSIEAAAKVIDQRKFDIAAAITYEVGKIRLEALAEAWEAVDSIAYCARLMKEQKGYTAKMGPGGPGEDCRLVCRPHGVWPVISPFNFPFMLASGMALGALITGNAIILKPTSAAPLTGLMLYEVFREGGVPAGVVNYVTGPGGNFEDEFTSNPDISGIAFTGSRDVGMRLYRKFLTGQPYPKPILLEMGSKNPTIISAKADIDKAVEGTMRAAYGYGGQKCSATSRVYVQRRIKSKFLDALKRRVNETVVGDPRQKEVFMGPMIDEAAVSKFEATVANAKRDGGEVLVGGRVLRSGMMARGFYVEPTVVTGLPHDHRLFTEELFLPLVVVDEFDTIEEAIEKANRTEYGLTAGIFSEDKVEVRKFFEGIKFGVVYANRGGGSTTGAWPGAQSFTGWNASGATGRGVGGPHYLLNFLRDQSQTNVT
;
A
#
# COMPACT_ATOMS: atom_id res chain seq x y z
N MET A 1 10.64 29.21 0.47
CA MET A 1 10.02 28.06 -0.21
C MET A 1 8.60 28.44 -0.59
N PRO A 2 8.13 28.26 -1.84
CA PRO A 2 6.73 28.51 -2.15
C PRO A 2 5.89 27.56 -1.29
N LYS A 3 4.81 28.08 -0.70
CA LYS A 3 3.85 27.26 0.05
C LYS A 3 3.36 26.16 -0.88
N SER A 4 3.66 24.89 -0.58
CA SER A 4 3.10 23.77 -1.31
C SER A 4 1.57 23.86 -1.21
N ALA A 5 0.87 23.58 -2.30
CA ALA A 5 -0.59 23.45 -2.25
C ALA A 5 -0.98 22.48 -1.13
N PRO A 6 -2.09 22.73 -0.42
CA PRO A 6 -2.53 21.85 0.65
C PRO A 6 -2.70 20.44 0.09
N LYS A 7 -2.11 19.45 0.78
CA LYS A 7 -2.21 18.06 0.38
C LYS A 7 -3.67 17.61 0.41
N VAL A 8 -4.04 16.84 -0.62
CA VAL A 8 -5.36 16.23 -0.67
C VAL A 8 -5.39 15.09 0.35
N THR A 9 -6.21 15.23 1.37
CA THR A 9 -6.39 14.24 2.43
C THR A 9 -7.85 13.83 2.50
N TYR A 10 -8.17 12.72 3.16
CA TYR A 10 -9.57 12.33 3.38
C TYR A 10 -10.40 13.45 4.03
N VAL A 11 -9.79 14.22 4.93
CA VAL A 11 -10.48 15.35 5.59
C VAL A 11 -10.76 16.47 4.61
N THR A 12 -9.82 16.80 3.72
CA THR A 12 -10.03 17.83 2.69
C THR A 12 -11.00 17.37 1.61
N LEU A 13 -11.00 16.09 1.26
CA LEU A 13 -11.92 15.49 0.29
C LEU A 13 -13.37 15.41 0.82
N SER A 14 -13.53 15.11 2.09
CA SER A 14 -14.88 14.98 2.69
C SER A 14 -15.68 16.29 2.70
N ALA A 15 -15.00 17.43 2.53
CA ALA A 15 -15.63 18.75 2.48
C ALA A 15 -15.99 19.21 1.07
N ASP A 16 -15.57 18.49 0.02
CA ASP A 16 -15.81 18.88 -1.39
C ASP A 16 -16.97 18.09 -2.00
N GLU A 17 -18.17 18.64 -1.90
CA GLU A 17 -19.39 18.08 -2.46
C GLU A 17 -19.36 17.94 -4.00
N SER A 18 -18.53 18.73 -4.69
CA SER A 18 -18.43 18.71 -6.17
C SER A 18 -17.81 17.42 -6.72
N LEU A 19 -17.18 16.61 -5.87
CA LEU A 19 -16.57 15.33 -6.25
C LEU A 19 -17.61 14.24 -6.50
N HIS A 20 -18.74 14.27 -5.78
CA HIS A 20 -19.71 13.18 -5.80
C HIS A 20 -20.37 12.98 -7.18
N PRO A 21 -20.89 14.02 -7.87
CA PRO A 21 -21.48 13.82 -9.21
C PRO A 21 -20.48 13.30 -10.24
N LYS A 22 -19.23 13.73 -10.17
CA LYS A 22 -18.16 13.28 -11.08
C LYS A 22 -17.82 11.81 -10.84
N TYR A 23 -17.77 11.39 -9.58
CA TYR A 23 -17.51 10.01 -9.20
C TYR A 23 -18.68 9.10 -9.61
N GLU A 24 -19.92 9.51 -9.39
CA GLU A 24 -21.12 8.76 -9.80
C GLU A 24 -21.20 8.59 -11.32
N ALA A 25 -20.87 9.64 -12.07
CA ALA A 25 -20.76 9.54 -13.53
C ALA A 25 -19.67 8.53 -13.96
N ALA A 26 -18.55 8.45 -13.23
CA ALA A 26 -17.49 7.47 -13.49
C ALA A 26 -17.95 6.04 -13.17
N LEU A 27 -18.67 5.83 -12.07
CA LEU A 27 -19.28 4.52 -11.76
C LEU A 27 -20.19 4.05 -12.89
N LEU A 28 -21.06 4.93 -13.43
CA LEU A 28 -21.96 4.60 -14.53
C LEU A 28 -21.20 4.31 -15.84
N ARG A 29 -20.09 5.01 -16.12
CA ARG A 29 -19.25 4.71 -17.30
C ARG A 29 -18.61 3.33 -17.18
N LEU A 30 -18.04 3.03 -16.01
CA LEU A 30 -17.36 1.74 -15.78
C LEU A 30 -18.35 0.59 -15.77
N GLN A 31 -19.56 0.79 -15.20
CA GLN A 31 -20.61 -0.24 -15.17
C GLN A 31 -20.93 -0.79 -16.56
N LYS A 32 -20.86 0.04 -17.62
CA LYS A 32 -21.10 -0.38 -19.01
C LYS A 32 -19.99 -1.26 -19.59
N LYS A 33 -18.82 -1.31 -18.95
CA LYS A 33 -17.64 -2.06 -19.36
C LYS A 33 -17.35 -3.28 -18.47
N LEU A 34 -18.17 -3.50 -17.45
CA LEU A 34 -18.02 -4.67 -16.60
C LEU A 34 -18.15 -5.96 -17.41
N GLY A 35 -17.32 -6.95 -17.08
CA GLY A 35 -17.30 -8.26 -17.74
C GLY A 35 -16.46 -8.34 -19.02
N GLU A 36 -15.86 -7.25 -19.47
CA GLU A 36 -14.95 -7.26 -20.62
C GLU A 36 -13.73 -8.15 -20.37
N SER A 37 -13.24 -8.80 -21.44
CA SER A 37 -11.98 -9.56 -21.41
C SER A 37 -10.81 -8.67 -21.74
N HIS A 38 -9.72 -8.79 -20.95
CA HIS A 38 -8.53 -7.96 -21.06
C HIS A 38 -7.28 -8.80 -21.34
N PRO A 39 -6.42 -8.39 -22.29
CA PRO A 39 -5.15 -9.04 -22.57
C PRO A 39 -4.08 -8.67 -21.53
N MET A 40 -3.03 -9.45 -21.43
CA MET A 40 -1.73 -9.01 -20.95
C MET A 40 -1.05 -8.13 -22.01
N PHE A 41 -0.04 -7.36 -21.59
CA PHE A 41 0.79 -6.53 -22.47
C PHE A 41 2.26 -6.85 -22.26
N ILE A 42 2.89 -7.46 -23.24
CA ILE A 42 4.30 -7.86 -23.21
C ILE A 42 5.01 -7.24 -24.43
N GLY A 43 5.96 -6.36 -24.14
CA GLY A 43 6.55 -5.56 -25.22
C GLY A 43 5.51 -4.68 -25.90
N ARG A 44 5.35 -4.85 -27.22
CA ARG A 44 4.35 -4.14 -28.04
C ARG A 44 3.06 -4.95 -28.24
N GLU A 45 3.01 -6.17 -27.73
CA GLU A 45 1.96 -7.13 -28.06
C GLU A 45 0.86 -7.16 -27.01
N LYS A 46 -0.39 -7.30 -27.47
CA LYS A 46 -1.52 -7.77 -26.67
C LYS A 46 -1.47 -9.29 -26.66
N VAL A 47 -1.36 -9.87 -25.47
CA VAL A 47 -1.17 -11.32 -25.30
C VAL A 47 -2.40 -11.94 -24.66
N TRP A 48 -3.01 -12.87 -25.39
CA TRP A 48 -4.09 -13.72 -24.95
C TRP A 48 -3.51 -15.08 -24.57
N SER A 49 -3.91 -15.64 -23.45
CA SER A 49 -3.32 -16.86 -22.91
C SER A 49 -4.07 -18.11 -23.34
N ASP A 50 -3.35 -19.12 -23.81
CA ASP A 50 -3.91 -20.46 -24.10
C ASP A 50 -4.27 -21.20 -22.80
N ALA A 51 -3.78 -20.76 -21.63
CA ALA A 51 -4.17 -21.29 -20.32
C ALA A 51 -5.53 -20.76 -19.83
N GLY A 52 -6.21 -19.93 -20.64
CA GLY A 52 -7.54 -19.39 -20.38
C GLY A 52 -7.56 -18.09 -19.63
N GLU A 53 -8.74 -17.78 -19.12
CA GLU A 53 -9.06 -16.53 -18.41
C GLU A 53 -9.57 -16.85 -17.00
N PHE A 54 -9.43 -15.88 -16.09
CA PHE A 54 -10.11 -15.89 -14.80
C PHE A 54 -10.99 -14.65 -14.65
N GLU A 55 -12.11 -14.80 -13.94
CA GLU A 55 -13.02 -13.69 -13.64
C GLU A 55 -12.59 -13.01 -12.33
N ARG A 56 -12.52 -11.69 -12.35
CA ARG A 56 -12.55 -10.90 -11.12
C ARG A 56 -13.99 -10.47 -10.85
N ARG A 57 -14.54 -10.94 -9.72
CA ARG A 57 -15.86 -10.56 -9.24
C ARG A 57 -15.74 -9.50 -8.14
N SER A 58 -16.71 -8.59 -8.11
CA SER A 58 -16.73 -7.50 -7.11
C SER A 58 -17.04 -8.04 -5.71
N PRO A 59 -16.30 -7.64 -4.67
CA PRO A 59 -16.63 -8.00 -3.29
C PRO A 59 -17.92 -7.33 -2.78
N ILE A 60 -18.41 -6.33 -3.50
CA ILE A 60 -19.68 -5.63 -3.21
C ILE A 60 -20.87 -6.54 -3.48
N ASP A 61 -20.84 -7.24 -4.61
CA ASP A 61 -21.84 -8.19 -5.07
C ASP A 61 -21.18 -9.20 -6.00
N MET A 62 -21.15 -10.46 -5.60
CA MET A 62 -20.49 -11.55 -6.33
C MET A 62 -21.12 -11.88 -7.67
N SER A 63 -22.32 -11.37 -7.96
CA SER A 63 -22.92 -11.47 -9.30
C SER A 63 -22.27 -10.52 -10.31
N MET A 64 -21.56 -9.47 -9.85
CA MET A 64 -20.89 -8.50 -10.72
C MET A 64 -19.49 -9.00 -11.12
N VAL A 65 -19.31 -9.33 -12.38
CA VAL A 65 -18.00 -9.62 -12.98
C VAL A 65 -17.35 -8.30 -13.37
N VAL A 66 -16.27 -7.90 -12.67
CA VAL A 66 -15.52 -6.66 -12.96
C VAL A 66 -14.81 -6.75 -14.30
N GLY A 67 -14.24 -7.90 -14.61
CA GLY A 67 -13.59 -8.19 -15.88
C GLY A 67 -13.05 -9.61 -15.90
N LYS A 68 -12.62 -10.04 -17.10
CA LYS A 68 -11.94 -11.31 -17.35
C LYS A 68 -10.50 -11.04 -17.73
N PHE A 69 -9.58 -11.76 -17.15
CA PHE A 69 -8.14 -11.52 -17.28
C PHE A 69 -7.41 -12.81 -17.58
N GLN A 70 -6.31 -12.71 -18.32
CA GLN A 70 -5.56 -13.86 -18.79
C GLN A 70 -4.85 -14.60 -17.65
N VAL A 71 -4.86 -15.92 -17.69
CA VAL A 71 -4.03 -16.76 -16.82
C VAL A 71 -2.62 -16.79 -17.40
N GLY A 72 -1.75 -15.92 -16.89
CA GLY A 72 -0.33 -15.92 -17.28
C GLY A 72 0.38 -17.18 -16.80
N THR A 73 1.31 -17.66 -17.63
CA THR A 73 2.10 -18.86 -17.39
C THR A 73 3.59 -18.51 -17.18
N ARG A 74 4.39 -19.50 -16.81
CA ARG A 74 5.85 -19.36 -16.75
C ARG A 74 6.46 -18.86 -18.08
N ALA A 75 5.93 -19.31 -19.23
CA ALA A 75 6.37 -18.84 -20.56
C ALA A 75 6.09 -17.35 -20.74
N HIS A 76 4.94 -16.84 -20.28
CA HIS A 76 4.62 -15.41 -20.30
C HIS A 76 5.55 -14.60 -19.38
N ALA A 77 5.91 -15.15 -18.20
CA ALA A 77 6.90 -14.51 -17.32
C ALA A 77 8.26 -14.35 -18.04
N LYS A 78 8.76 -15.39 -18.68
CA LYS A 78 10.01 -15.36 -19.43
C LYS A 78 9.98 -14.35 -20.56
N ARG A 79 8.93 -14.36 -21.39
CA ARG A 79 8.73 -13.35 -22.47
C ARG A 79 8.68 -11.92 -21.92
N ALA A 80 8.04 -11.69 -20.79
CA ALA A 80 7.96 -10.37 -20.17
C ALA A 80 9.34 -9.91 -19.67
N ILE A 81 10.18 -10.82 -19.15
CA ILE A 81 11.56 -10.53 -18.75
C ILE A 81 12.40 -10.15 -19.98
N GLU A 82 12.31 -10.91 -21.06
CA GLU A 82 13.02 -10.63 -22.32
C GLU A 82 12.62 -9.27 -22.90
N ALA A 83 11.32 -8.97 -22.95
CA ALA A 83 10.78 -7.68 -23.40
C ALA A 83 11.23 -6.51 -22.49
N ALA A 84 11.24 -6.72 -21.17
CA ALA A 84 11.71 -5.71 -20.22
C ALA A 84 13.22 -5.46 -20.33
N LYS A 85 14.03 -6.49 -20.57
CA LYS A 85 15.47 -6.38 -20.81
C LYS A 85 15.76 -5.55 -22.06
N ALA A 86 15.08 -5.83 -23.18
CA ALA A 86 15.21 -5.04 -24.40
C ALA A 86 14.75 -3.58 -24.21
N GLY A 87 13.66 -3.36 -23.46
CA GLY A 87 13.17 -2.02 -23.13
C GLY A 87 14.14 -1.24 -22.22
N PHE A 88 14.80 -1.92 -21.29
CA PHE A 88 15.78 -1.33 -20.38
C PHE A 88 16.97 -0.72 -21.11
N GLU A 89 17.51 -1.33 -22.15
CA GLU A 89 18.70 -0.85 -22.87
C GLU A 89 18.51 0.58 -23.37
N ALA A 90 17.39 0.86 -24.03
CA ALA A 90 17.07 2.21 -24.51
C ALA A 90 16.66 3.16 -23.37
N TRP A 91 15.87 2.69 -22.40
CA TRP A 91 15.37 3.52 -21.32
C TRP A 91 16.45 3.97 -20.34
N SER A 92 17.38 3.11 -20.00
CA SER A 92 18.52 3.43 -19.13
C SER A 92 19.45 4.48 -19.72
N SER A 93 19.57 4.52 -21.06
CA SER A 93 20.35 5.51 -21.81
C SER A 93 19.59 6.82 -22.04
N THR A 94 18.27 6.85 -21.82
CA THR A 94 17.46 8.08 -21.93
C THR A 94 17.85 9.06 -20.85
N PRO A 95 18.14 10.34 -21.17
CA PRO A 95 18.46 11.36 -20.17
C PRO A 95 17.38 11.42 -19.08
N TRP A 96 17.79 11.54 -17.83
CA TRP A 96 16.85 11.58 -16.69
C TRP A 96 15.79 12.68 -16.81
N GLN A 97 16.13 13.82 -17.45
CA GLN A 97 15.18 14.90 -17.72
C GLN A 97 14.05 14.46 -18.67
N ALA A 98 14.36 13.64 -19.66
CA ALA A 98 13.37 13.11 -20.58
C ALA A 98 12.50 12.05 -19.89
N ARG A 99 13.08 11.18 -19.04
CA ARG A 99 12.31 10.24 -18.22
C ARG A 99 11.31 10.96 -17.30
N ILE A 100 11.76 12.05 -16.63
CA ILE A 100 10.86 12.88 -15.81
C ILE A 100 9.69 13.40 -16.63
N LYS A 101 9.90 13.89 -17.86
CA LYS A 101 8.82 14.41 -18.71
C LYS A 101 7.75 13.36 -19.00
N SER A 102 8.16 12.12 -19.30
CA SER A 102 7.21 11.01 -19.51
C SER A 102 6.43 10.68 -18.22
N ILE A 103 7.09 10.68 -17.09
CA ILE A 103 6.47 10.38 -15.80
C ILE A 103 5.54 11.53 -15.34
N GLU A 104 5.92 12.79 -15.56
CA GLU A 104 5.04 13.95 -15.29
C GLU A 104 3.83 13.97 -16.25
N ALA A 105 3.98 13.47 -17.50
CA ALA A 105 2.85 13.28 -18.41
C ALA A 105 1.90 12.18 -17.89
N ALA A 106 2.42 11.08 -17.36
CA ALA A 106 1.60 10.05 -16.71
C ALA A 106 0.78 10.61 -15.53
N ALA A 107 1.36 11.53 -14.72
CA ALA A 107 0.60 12.21 -13.67
C ALA A 107 -0.60 13.00 -14.20
N LYS A 108 -0.46 13.65 -15.36
CA LYS A 108 -1.58 14.36 -16.01
C LYS A 108 -2.69 13.38 -16.47
N VAL A 109 -2.29 12.21 -16.98
CA VAL A 109 -3.25 11.16 -17.34
C VAL A 109 -4.01 10.65 -16.11
N ILE A 110 -3.31 10.43 -14.97
CA ILE A 110 -3.95 10.06 -13.71
C ILE A 110 -4.95 11.15 -13.30
N ASP A 111 -4.56 12.41 -13.31
CA ASP A 111 -5.44 13.52 -12.89
C ASP A 111 -6.68 13.63 -13.79
N GLN A 112 -6.56 13.39 -15.07
CA GLN A 112 -7.69 13.36 -16.02
C GLN A 112 -8.61 12.16 -15.79
N ARG A 113 -8.05 10.99 -15.43
CA ARG A 113 -8.78 9.71 -15.25
C ARG A 113 -9.08 9.37 -13.79
N LYS A 114 -8.79 10.24 -12.82
CA LYS A 114 -8.86 9.93 -11.38
C LYS A 114 -10.21 9.40 -10.90
N PHE A 115 -11.31 9.90 -11.45
CA PHE A 115 -12.65 9.39 -11.12
C PHE A 115 -12.89 7.98 -11.68
N ASP A 116 -12.42 7.71 -12.89
CA ASP A 116 -12.54 6.38 -13.49
C ASP A 116 -11.64 5.36 -12.78
N ILE A 117 -10.42 5.77 -12.38
CA ILE A 117 -9.53 4.97 -11.54
C ILE A 117 -10.18 4.69 -10.18
N ALA A 118 -10.76 5.71 -9.53
CA ALA A 118 -11.44 5.53 -8.25
C ALA A 118 -12.67 4.62 -8.37
N ALA A 119 -13.45 4.73 -9.45
CA ALA A 119 -14.57 3.84 -9.73
C ALA A 119 -14.10 2.38 -9.90
N ALA A 120 -12.99 2.16 -10.62
CA ALA A 120 -12.40 0.84 -10.78
C ALA A 120 -11.96 0.24 -9.42
N ILE A 121 -11.26 1.02 -8.60
CA ILE A 121 -10.87 0.61 -7.24
C ILE A 121 -12.10 0.22 -6.41
N THR A 122 -13.18 1.01 -6.47
CA THR A 122 -14.41 0.70 -5.73
C THR A 122 -15.04 -0.61 -6.21
N TYR A 123 -15.25 -0.79 -7.51
CA TYR A 123 -15.83 -2.04 -8.03
C TYR A 123 -14.93 -3.26 -7.78
N GLU A 124 -13.63 -3.10 -7.95
CA GLU A 124 -12.68 -4.22 -7.93
C GLU A 124 -12.34 -4.69 -6.52
N VAL A 125 -12.18 -3.76 -5.57
CA VAL A 125 -11.72 -4.09 -4.21
C VAL A 125 -12.61 -3.56 -3.07
N GLY A 126 -13.73 -2.93 -3.38
CA GLY A 126 -14.72 -2.52 -2.38
C GLY A 126 -14.34 -1.29 -1.55
N LYS A 127 -13.41 -0.44 -1.99
CA LYS A 127 -13.09 0.82 -1.30
C LYS A 127 -14.20 1.85 -1.43
N ILE A 128 -14.44 2.60 -0.36
CA ILE A 128 -15.36 3.74 -0.39
C ILE A 128 -14.81 4.87 -1.26
N ARG A 129 -15.71 5.71 -1.80
CA ARG A 129 -15.39 6.75 -2.79
C ARG A 129 -14.23 7.67 -2.40
N LEU A 130 -14.19 8.14 -1.15
CA LEU A 130 -13.14 9.07 -0.71
C LEU A 130 -11.77 8.39 -0.62
N GLU A 131 -11.72 7.15 -0.16
CA GLU A 131 -10.46 6.38 -0.10
C GLU A 131 -9.95 6.02 -1.50
N ALA A 132 -10.86 5.66 -2.41
CA ALA A 132 -10.50 5.35 -3.80
C ALA A 132 -10.01 6.60 -4.55
N LEU A 133 -10.66 7.75 -4.37
CA LEU A 133 -10.20 9.03 -4.93
C LEU A 133 -8.85 9.46 -4.37
N ALA A 134 -8.67 9.37 -3.03
CA ALA A 134 -7.41 9.73 -2.39
C ALA A 134 -6.24 8.91 -2.93
N GLU A 135 -6.45 7.63 -3.21
CA GLU A 135 -5.42 6.74 -3.78
C GLU A 135 -4.91 7.23 -5.15
N ALA A 136 -5.81 7.69 -6.03
CA ALA A 136 -5.43 8.27 -7.31
C ALA A 136 -4.63 9.57 -7.15
N TRP A 137 -5.01 10.45 -6.22
CA TRP A 137 -4.26 11.68 -5.95
C TRP A 137 -2.89 11.44 -5.30
N GLU A 138 -2.80 10.47 -4.38
CA GLU A 138 -1.51 10.10 -3.78
C GLU A 138 -0.49 9.65 -4.83
N ALA A 139 -0.94 8.98 -5.89
CA ALA A 139 -0.07 8.61 -7.02
C ALA A 139 0.47 9.84 -7.76
N VAL A 140 -0.37 10.87 -7.99
CA VAL A 140 0.06 12.14 -8.59
C VAL A 140 1.09 12.86 -7.72
N ASP A 141 0.82 12.95 -6.41
CA ASP A 141 1.74 13.57 -5.45
C ASP A 141 3.09 12.83 -5.39
N SER A 142 3.06 11.50 -5.47
CA SER A 142 4.27 10.66 -5.50
C SER A 142 5.12 10.94 -6.75
N ILE A 143 4.48 11.08 -7.90
CA ILE A 143 5.17 11.44 -9.15
C ILE A 143 5.83 12.81 -9.02
N ALA A 144 5.09 13.82 -8.55
CA ALA A 144 5.61 15.17 -8.36
C ALA A 144 6.81 15.19 -7.39
N TYR A 145 6.72 14.41 -6.30
CA TYR A 145 7.79 14.30 -5.31
C TYR A 145 9.04 13.62 -5.87
N CYS A 146 8.90 12.48 -6.54
CA CYS A 146 10.03 11.75 -7.13
C CYS A 146 10.69 12.55 -8.27
N ALA A 147 9.91 13.26 -9.09
CA ALA A 147 10.43 14.16 -10.11
C ALA A 147 11.25 15.31 -9.49
N ARG A 148 10.80 15.87 -8.36
CA ARG A 148 11.55 16.87 -7.60
C ARG A 148 12.86 16.28 -7.07
N LEU A 149 12.85 15.11 -6.43
CA LEU A 149 14.07 14.46 -5.94
C LEU A 149 15.10 14.25 -7.06
N MET A 150 14.65 13.75 -8.23
CA MET A 150 15.55 13.59 -9.39
C MET A 150 16.17 14.90 -9.84
N LYS A 151 15.40 16.01 -9.83
CA LYS A 151 15.90 17.35 -10.19
C LYS A 151 16.88 17.87 -9.14
N GLU A 152 16.54 17.80 -7.85
CA GLU A 152 17.39 18.26 -6.73
C GLU A 152 18.71 17.49 -6.67
N GLN A 153 18.67 16.18 -6.90
CA GLN A 153 19.85 15.30 -6.91
C GLN A 153 20.56 15.26 -8.28
N LYS A 154 20.17 16.10 -9.25
CA LYS A 154 20.77 16.15 -10.60
C LYS A 154 20.88 14.77 -11.28
N GLY A 155 19.81 13.98 -11.17
CA GLY A 155 19.78 12.60 -11.65
C GLY A 155 20.66 11.64 -10.84
N TYR A 156 20.94 11.96 -9.58
CA TYR A 156 21.85 11.24 -8.68
C TYR A 156 23.28 11.17 -9.23
N THR A 157 23.78 12.34 -9.67
CA THR A 157 25.18 12.55 -10.06
C THR A 157 25.78 13.65 -9.18
N ALA A 158 26.92 13.35 -8.57
CA ALA A 158 27.61 14.28 -7.69
C ALA A 158 29.09 14.38 -8.05
N LYS A 159 29.64 15.60 -7.97
CA LYS A 159 31.09 15.79 -7.99
C LYS A 159 31.64 15.39 -6.62
N MET A 160 32.70 14.59 -6.65
CA MET A 160 33.43 14.15 -5.46
C MET A 160 34.70 14.98 -5.28
N GLY A 161 35.33 14.88 -4.13
CA GLY A 161 36.66 15.45 -3.91
C GLY A 161 37.71 14.70 -4.73
N PRO A 162 38.84 15.34 -5.13
CA PRO A 162 39.92 14.67 -5.82
C PRO A 162 40.60 13.67 -4.89
N GLY A 163 40.94 12.49 -5.41
CA GLY A 163 41.77 11.49 -4.71
C GLY A 163 43.26 11.83 -4.76
N GLY A 164 43.69 12.55 -5.85
CA GLY A 164 45.05 13.00 -6.09
C GLY A 164 45.12 14.20 -7.02
N PRO A 165 46.35 14.69 -7.32
CA PRO A 165 46.53 15.80 -8.26
C PRO A 165 45.99 15.48 -9.66
N GLY A 166 45.23 16.39 -10.26
CA GLY A 166 44.69 16.26 -11.62
C GLY A 166 43.50 15.31 -11.75
N GLU A 167 42.94 14.80 -10.65
CA GLU A 167 41.76 13.93 -10.67
C GLU A 167 40.43 14.68 -10.64
N ASP A 168 39.55 14.41 -11.61
CA ASP A 168 38.13 14.78 -11.59
C ASP A 168 37.33 13.53 -11.22
N CYS A 169 36.87 13.48 -9.97
CA CYS A 169 36.12 12.34 -9.41
C CYS A 169 34.62 12.65 -9.35
N ARG A 170 33.82 11.69 -9.77
CA ARG A 170 32.35 11.79 -9.80
C ARG A 170 31.70 10.51 -9.28
N LEU A 171 30.61 10.66 -8.57
CA LEU A 171 29.64 9.61 -8.29
C LEU A 171 28.51 9.70 -9.31
N VAL A 172 28.24 8.60 -10.01
CA VAL A 172 27.12 8.50 -10.96
C VAL A 172 26.28 7.28 -10.57
N CYS A 173 25.04 7.48 -10.11
CA CYS A 173 24.18 6.37 -9.82
C CYS A 173 23.55 5.82 -11.10
N ARG A 174 23.54 4.49 -11.23
CA ARG A 174 23.07 3.74 -12.40
C ARG A 174 21.84 2.89 -12.03
N PRO A 175 20.85 2.73 -12.92
CA PRO A 175 19.76 1.77 -12.71
C PRO A 175 20.30 0.33 -12.67
N HIS A 176 19.56 -0.54 -11.98
CA HIS A 176 19.94 -1.96 -11.88
C HIS A 176 19.55 -2.77 -13.12
N GLY A 177 18.34 -2.56 -13.68
CA GLY A 177 17.82 -3.34 -14.81
C GLY A 177 16.32 -3.63 -14.74
N VAL A 178 15.95 -4.91 -14.79
CA VAL A 178 14.54 -5.35 -14.83
C VAL A 178 14.01 -5.64 -13.42
N TRP A 179 12.83 -5.08 -13.12
CA TRP A 179 12.14 -5.23 -11.83
C TRP A 179 10.72 -5.78 -11.98
N PRO A 180 10.40 -6.99 -11.52
CA PRO A 180 9.03 -7.34 -11.19
C PRO A 180 8.49 -6.42 -10.10
N VAL A 181 7.33 -5.82 -10.37
CA VAL A 181 6.55 -5.00 -9.43
C VAL A 181 5.30 -5.80 -9.07
N ILE A 182 5.30 -6.39 -7.88
CA ILE A 182 4.24 -7.28 -7.40
C ILE A 182 3.42 -6.53 -6.36
N SER A 183 2.17 -6.20 -6.70
CA SER A 183 1.34 -5.32 -5.89
C SER A 183 0.14 -6.02 -5.23
N PRO A 184 -0.29 -5.53 -4.04
CA PRO A 184 -1.41 -6.10 -3.29
C PRO A 184 -2.76 -5.54 -3.77
N PHE A 185 -3.85 -5.99 -3.12
CA PHE A 185 -5.21 -5.54 -3.43
C PHE A 185 -5.64 -4.28 -2.66
N ASN A 186 -5.04 -4.03 -1.51
CA ASN A 186 -5.57 -3.04 -0.56
C ASN A 186 -5.29 -1.57 -0.95
N PHE A 187 -4.23 -1.32 -1.70
CA PHE A 187 -3.96 -0.06 -2.41
C PHE A 187 -3.47 -0.41 -3.82
N PRO A 188 -4.38 -0.92 -4.68
CA PRO A 188 -3.99 -1.57 -5.92
C PRO A 188 -3.38 -0.60 -6.94
N PHE A 189 -3.74 0.68 -6.88
CA PHE A 189 -3.19 1.72 -7.74
C PHE A 189 -1.96 2.39 -7.13
N MET A 190 -2.07 2.88 -5.86
CA MET A 190 -1.02 3.68 -5.25
C MET A 190 0.25 2.86 -4.95
N LEU A 191 0.14 1.66 -4.34
CA LEU A 191 1.33 0.86 -4.03
C LEU A 191 2.00 0.32 -5.29
N ALA A 192 1.21 -0.10 -6.28
CA ALA A 192 1.73 -0.46 -7.59
C ALA A 192 2.44 0.72 -8.27
N SER A 193 1.79 1.90 -8.26
CA SER A 193 2.35 3.14 -8.81
C SER A 193 3.64 3.56 -8.12
N GLY A 194 3.70 3.54 -6.78
CA GLY A 194 4.90 3.94 -6.02
C GLY A 194 6.12 3.08 -6.33
N MET A 195 5.96 1.75 -6.39
CA MET A 195 7.03 0.83 -6.75
C MET A 195 7.45 0.98 -8.22
N ALA A 196 6.47 1.03 -9.13
CA ALA A 196 6.72 1.23 -10.55
C ALA A 196 7.42 2.57 -10.84
N LEU A 197 6.96 3.65 -10.20
CA LEU A 197 7.53 4.99 -10.31
C LEU A 197 9.01 5.02 -9.90
N GLY A 198 9.33 4.42 -8.74
CA GLY A 198 10.72 4.39 -8.25
C GLY A 198 11.67 3.72 -9.25
N ALA A 199 11.24 2.59 -9.83
CA ALA A 199 12.00 1.89 -10.85
C ALA A 199 12.09 2.69 -12.17
N LEU A 200 10.97 3.16 -12.70
CA LEU A 200 10.91 3.81 -14.01
C LEU A 200 11.66 5.15 -14.06
N ILE A 201 11.46 6.03 -13.07
CA ILE A 201 12.06 7.37 -13.08
C ILE A 201 13.58 7.32 -12.95
N THR A 202 14.09 6.29 -12.26
CA THR A 202 15.53 6.03 -12.12
C THR A 202 16.15 5.35 -13.33
N GLY A 203 15.34 4.86 -14.30
CA GLY A 203 15.80 4.30 -15.57
C GLY A 203 15.75 2.77 -15.65
N ASN A 204 15.09 2.09 -14.72
CA ASN A 204 14.83 0.66 -14.78
C ASN A 204 13.61 0.35 -15.65
N ALA A 205 13.47 -0.90 -16.10
CA ALA A 205 12.27 -1.44 -16.72
C ALA A 205 11.50 -2.32 -15.74
N ILE A 206 10.19 -2.43 -15.93
CA ILE A 206 9.32 -3.16 -14.99
C ILE A 206 8.43 -4.20 -15.67
N ILE A 207 8.08 -5.22 -14.87
CA ILE A 207 7.00 -6.15 -15.15
C ILE A 207 5.96 -5.96 -14.05
N LEU A 208 4.88 -5.26 -14.37
CA LEU A 208 3.78 -5.02 -13.45
C LEU A 208 2.93 -6.29 -13.33
N LYS A 209 2.93 -6.87 -12.15
CA LYS A 209 2.13 -8.05 -11.80
C LYS A 209 1.21 -7.71 -10.62
N PRO A 210 0.01 -7.19 -10.88
CA PRO A 210 -0.96 -6.98 -9.82
C PRO A 210 -1.44 -8.32 -9.24
N THR A 211 -1.97 -8.28 -8.01
CA THR A 211 -2.70 -9.42 -7.47
C THR A 211 -3.88 -9.80 -8.36
N SER A 212 -4.27 -11.08 -8.37
CA SER A 212 -5.47 -11.52 -9.10
C SER A 212 -6.77 -10.91 -8.52
N ALA A 213 -6.71 -10.28 -7.35
CA ALA A 213 -7.83 -9.55 -6.77
C ALA A 213 -7.96 -8.09 -7.30
N ALA A 214 -6.96 -7.57 -8.03
CA ALA A 214 -6.97 -6.19 -8.55
C ALA A 214 -6.30 -6.05 -9.92
N PRO A 215 -6.63 -6.89 -10.92
CA PRO A 215 -6.01 -6.83 -12.24
C PRO A 215 -6.46 -5.61 -13.07
N LEU A 216 -7.73 -5.16 -12.98
CA LEU A 216 -8.23 -4.01 -13.73
C LEU A 216 -7.50 -2.71 -13.36
N THR A 217 -7.34 -2.48 -12.06
CA THR A 217 -6.60 -1.32 -11.54
C THR A 217 -5.14 -1.36 -12.00
N GLY A 218 -4.52 -2.55 -12.02
CA GLY A 218 -3.18 -2.75 -12.56
C GLY A 218 -3.08 -2.47 -14.08
N LEU A 219 -4.10 -2.85 -14.86
CA LEU A 219 -4.20 -2.52 -16.28
C LEU A 219 -4.27 -1.00 -16.49
N MET A 220 -5.11 -0.32 -15.72
CA MET A 220 -5.22 1.15 -15.81
C MET A 220 -3.88 1.84 -15.48
N LEU A 221 -3.11 1.32 -14.55
CA LEU A 221 -1.77 1.84 -14.25
C LEU A 221 -0.79 1.61 -15.42
N TYR A 222 -0.82 0.43 -16.05
CA TYR A 222 -0.05 0.17 -17.28
C TYR A 222 -0.40 1.20 -18.37
N GLU A 223 -1.69 1.41 -18.63
CA GLU A 223 -2.17 2.38 -19.63
C GLU A 223 -1.69 3.80 -19.32
N VAL A 224 -1.78 4.23 -18.06
CA VAL A 224 -1.31 5.54 -17.61
C VAL A 224 0.17 5.77 -17.96
N PHE A 225 1.05 4.82 -17.70
CA PHE A 225 2.46 4.96 -18.06
C PHE A 225 2.68 4.95 -19.58
N ARG A 226 1.91 4.14 -20.31
CA ARG A 226 1.98 4.10 -21.78
C ARG A 226 1.50 5.40 -22.43
N GLU A 227 0.37 5.94 -21.99
CA GLU A 227 -0.17 7.22 -22.42
C GLU A 227 0.75 8.39 -22.04
N GLY A 228 1.44 8.28 -20.90
CA GLY A 228 2.47 9.22 -20.46
C GLY A 228 3.76 9.20 -21.30
N GLY A 229 3.87 8.25 -22.25
CA GLY A 229 5.04 8.16 -23.14
C GLY A 229 6.17 7.27 -22.66
N VAL A 230 5.94 6.44 -21.64
CA VAL A 230 6.91 5.37 -21.28
C VAL A 230 6.90 4.32 -22.39
N PRO A 231 8.05 3.94 -23.00
CA PRO A 231 8.09 3.06 -24.16
C PRO A 231 7.54 1.65 -23.89
N ALA A 232 7.03 0.99 -24.91
CA ALA A 232 6.62 -0.43 -24.85
C ALA A 232 7.86 -1.29 -24.50
N GLY A 233 7.65 -2.31 -23.66
CA GLY A 233 8.72 -3.14 -23.13
C GLY A 233 9.37 -2.57 -21.86
N VAL A 234 9.47 -1.25 -21.70
CA VAL A 234 9.89 -0.64 -20.43
C VAL A 234 8.85 -0.90 -19.33
N VAL A 235 7.58 -0.88 -19.69
CA VAL A 235 6.48 -1.34 -18.83
C VAL A 235 5.80 -2.52 -19.52
N ASN A 236 5.70 -3.63 -18.81
CA ASN A 236 4.96 -4.83 -19.21
C ASN A 236 3.88 -5.10 -18.15
N TYR A 237 2.76 -5.68 -18.57
CA TYR A 237 1.63 -6.00 -17.68
C TYR A 237 1.26 -7.48 -17.84
N VAL A 238 1.31 -8.23 -16.73
CA VAL A 238 0.99 -9.66 -16.70
C VAL A 238 0.01 -9.98 -15.57
N THR A 239 -0.90 -10.91 -15.79
CA THR A 239 -1.95 -11.32 -14.85
C THR A 239 -1.93 -12.82 -14.60
N GLY A 240 -2.58 -13.25 -13.52
CA GLY A 240 -2.69 -14.65 -13.13
C GLY A 240 -2.13 -14.96 -11.74
N PRO A 241 -2.22 -16.22 -11.31
CA PRO A 241 -1.73 -16.68 -10.01
C PRO A 241 -0.23 -16.39 -9.82
N GLY A 242 0.16 -15.93 -8.62
CA GLY A 242 1.54 -15.57 -8.31
C GLY A 242 2.54 -16.71 -8.51
N GLY A 243 2.16 -17.94 -8.19
CA GLY A 243 2.99 -19.14 -8.35
C GLY A 243 3.46 -19.38 -9.78
N ASN A 244 2.69 -18.95 -10.79
CA ASN A 244 3.06 -19.11 -12.20
C ASN A 244 4.26 -18.25 -12.62
N PHE A 245 4.57 -17.22 -11.85
CA PHE A 245 5.64 -16.24 -12.13
C PHE A 245 6.82 -16.36 -11.16
N GLU A 246 6.61 -16.98 -10.00
CA GLU A 246 7.53 -16.94 -8.86
C GLU A 246 8.93 -17.44 -9.22
N ASP A 247 9.02 -18.60 -9.89
CA ASP A 247 10.32 -19.18 -10.23
C ASP A 247 11.11 -18.29 -11.19
N GLU A 248 10.47 -17.78 -12.26
CA GLU A 248 11.14 -16.87 -13.19
C GLU A 248 11.53 -15.55 -12.52
N PHE A 249 10.68 -14.98 -11.66
CA PHE A 249 11.02 -13.73 -10.98
C PHE A 249 12.12 -13.89 -9.93
N THR A 250 12.27 -15.08 -9.35
CA THR A 250 13.28 -15.32 -8.30
C THR A 250 14.58 -15.91 -8.80
N SER A 251 14.59 -16.67 -9.92
CA SER A 251 15.77 -17.42 -10.37
C SER A 251 16.31 -16.96 -11.73
N ASN A 252 15.54 -16.21 -12.52
CA ASN A 252 16.02 -15.74 -13.82
C ASN A 252 17.15 -14.70 -13.63
N PRO A 253 18.35 -14.89 -14.23
CA PRO A 253 19.49 -13.99 -14.03
C PRO A 253 19.29 -12.59 -14.61
N ASP A 254 18.34 -12.38 -15.52
CA ASP A 254 18.02 -11.07 -16.10
C ASP A 254 17.15 -10.21 -15.17
N ILE A 255 16.57 -10.77 -14.10
CA ILE A 255 15.92 -9.99 -13.04
C ILE A 255 17.00 -9.29 -12.20
N SER A 256 16.89 -7.98 -12.07
CA SER A 256 17.89 -7.13 -11.40
C SER A 256 17.46 -6.67 -10.00
N GLY A 257 16.21 -6.85 -9.65
CA GLY A 257 15.65 -6.59 -8.33
C GLY A 257 14.18 -6.97 -8.30
N ILE A 258 13.58 -7.07 -7.11
CA ILE A 258 12.13 -7.29 -6.92
C ILE A 258 11.58 -6.17 -6.05
N ALA A 259 10.44 -5.59 -6.45
CA ALA A 259 9.63 -4.72 -5.61
C ALA A 259 8.30 -5.43 -5.29
N PHE A 260 8.08 -5.68 -4.02
CA PHE A 260 6.93 -6.44 -3.53
C PHE A 260 6.25 -5.72 -2.37
N THR A 261 4.94 -5.64 -2.43
CA THR A 261 4.09 -5.32 -1.27
C THR A 261 3.03 -6.40 -1.12
N GLY A 262 2.89 -6.96 0.09
CA GLY A 262 1.93 -8.01 0.37
C GLY A 262 2.10 -8.64 1.75
N SER A 263 1.63 -9.88 1.92
CA SER A 263 1.75 -10.60 3.19
C SER A 263 3.21 -10.95 3.51
N ARG A 264 3.52 -10.99 4.82
CA ARG A 264 4.84 -11.38 5.33
C ARG A 264 5.29 -12.74 4.79
N ASP A 265 4.40 -13.73 4.78
CA ASP A 265 4.75 -15.09 4.37
C ASP A 265 5.17 -15.16 2.90
N VAL A 266 4.45 -14.46 2.02
CA VAL A 266 4.80 -14.36 0.60
C VAL A 266 6.10 -13.56 0.43
N GLY A 267 6.24 -12.42 1.10
CA GLY A 267 7.45 -11.59 1.02
C GLY A 267 8.70 -12.35 1.47
N MET A 268 8.63 -13.05 2.62
CA MET A 268 9.75 -13.85 3.13
C MET A 268 10.06 -15.06 2.26
N ARG A 269 9.05 -15.67 1.61
CA ARG A 269 9.27 -16.74 0.64
C ARG A 269 9.99 -16.23 -0.60
N LEU A 270 9.55 -15.10 -1.17
CA LEU A 270 10.22 -14.44 -2.29
C LEU A 270 11.67 -14.04 -1.93
N TYR A 271 11.87 -13.47 -0.74
CA TYR A 271 13.20 -13.09 -0.26
C TYR A 271 14.16 -14.26 -0.24
N ARG A 272 13.77 -15.38 0.41
CA ARG A 272 14.61 -16.59 0.49
C ARG A 272 14.91 -17.16 -0.89
N LYS A 273 13.90 -17.32 -1.75
CA LYS A 273 14.08 -17.85 -3.11
C LYS A 273 14.94 -16.92 -3.97
N PHE A 274 14.74 -15.61 -3.88
CA PHE A 274 15.54 -14.65 -4.66
C PHE A 274 16.99 -14.63 -4.22
N LEU A 275 17.24 -14.68 -2.91
CA LEU A 275 18.60 -14.70 -2.37
C LEU A 275 19.42 -15.92 -2.83
N THR A 276 18.78 -17.09 -2.92
CA THR A 276 19.44 -18.34 -3.31
C THR A 276 19.38 -18.64 -4.81
N GLY A 277 18.41 -18.04 -5.52
CA GLY A 277 18.18 -18.28 -6.95
C GLY A 277 19.01 -17.40 -7.88
N GLN A 278 19.70 -16.37 -7.35
CA GLN A 278 20.46 -15.42 -8.15
C GLN A 278 21.97 -15.72 -8.14
N PRO A 279 22.70 -15.45 -9.25
CA PRO A 279 24.14 -15.73 -9.33
C PRO A 279 24.99 -14.79 -8.47
N TYR A 280 24.46 -13.66 -8.02
CA TYR A 280 25.11 -12.67 -7.14
C TYR A 280 24.02 -11.85 -6.39
N PRO A 281 24.38 -11.14 -5.30
CA PRO A 281 23.44 -10.35 -4.52
C PRO A 281 22.74 -9.27 -5.37
N LYS A 282 21.42 -9.20 -5.27
CA LYS A 282 20.57 -8.22 -5.94
C LYS A 282 19.58 -7.60 -4.95
N PRO A 283 19.17 -6.33 -5.17
CA PRO A 283 18.26 -5.66 -4.27
C PRO A 283 16.86 -6.29 -4.29
N ILE A 284 16.23 -6.31 -3.12
CA ILE A 284 14.83 -6.66 -2.97
C ILE A 284 14.15 -5.64 -2.04
N LEU A 285 13.11 -4.99 -2.54
CA LEU A 285 12.27 -4.07 -1.78
C LEU A 285 11.02 -4.82 -1.32
N LEU A 286 10.86 -4.95 -0.01
CA LEU A 286 9.73 -5.61 0.61
C LEU A 286 8.99 -4.62 1.52
N GLU A 287 7.70 -4.47 1.30
CA GLU A 287 6.76 -3.84 2.23
C GLU A 287 5.69 -4.87 2.59
N MET A 288 5.62 -5.20 3.87
CA MET A 288 4.83 -6.33 4.35
C MET A 288 3.81 -5.90 5.41
N GLY A 289 3.17 -6.88 6.02
CA GLY A 289 2.15 -6.67 7.03
C GLY A 289 2.64 -6.02 8.32
N SER A 290 1.71 -5.79 9.25
CA SER A 290 2.03 -5.22 10.55
C SER A 290 1.01 -5.58 11.63
N LYS A 291 1.38 -5.25 12.88
CA LYS A 291 0.53 -5.33 14.07
C LYS A 291 0.58 -4.01 14.84
N ASN A 292 -0.11 -3.02 14.30
CA ASN A 292 0.05 -1.62 14.69
C ASN A 292 -0.67 -1.27 16.01
N PRO A 293 0.05 -0.67 16.98
CA PRO A 293 -0.53 -0.20 18.22
C PRO A 293 -0.99 1.26 18.15
N THR A 294 -2.00 1.59 18.95
CA THR A 294 -2.34 2.96 19.34
C THR A 294 -2.40 3.05 20.85
N ILE A 295 -1.65 3.98 21.47
CA ILE A 295 -1.60 4.22 22.90
C ILE A 295 -2.48 5.41 23.25
N ILE A 296 -3.36 5.24 24.23
CA ILE A 296 -4.29 6.28 24.71
C ILE A 296 -3.95 6.62 26.15
N SER A 297 -3.28 7.75 26.35
CA SER A 297 -2.96 8.28 27.68
C SER A 297 -4.21 8.87 28.35
N ALA A 298 -4.23 8.88 29.67
CA ALA A 298 -5.26 9.61 30.42
C ALA A 298 -5.21 11.13 30.26
N LYS A 299 -4.14 11.65 29.64
CA LYS A 299 -3.98 13.05 29.26
C LYS A 299 -4.38 13.30 27.79
N ALA A 300 -5.03 12.34 27.13
CA ALA A 300 -5.52 12.48 25.78
C ALA A 300 -6.84 13.26 25.73
N ASP A 301 -7.06 14.00 24.64
CA ASP A 301 -8.39 14.36 24.19
C ASP A 301 -9.09 13.07 23.74
N ILE A 302 -10.11 12.65 24.47
CA ILE A 302 -10.77 11.36 24.28
C ILE A 302 -11.53 11.33 22.95
N ASP A 303 -12.22 12.40 22.57
CA ASP A 303 -13.02 12.43 21.34
C ASP A 303 -12.09 12.34 20.11
N LYS A 304 -10.99 13.05 20.14
CA LYS A 304 -9.94 12.97 19.12
C LYS A 304 -9.28 11.58 19.06
N ALA A 305 -9.04 10.97 20.23
CA ALA A 305 -8.46 9.62 20.31
C ALA A 305 -9.43 8.55 19.79
N VAL A 306 -10.72 8.65 20.08
CA VAL A 306 -11.77 7.77 19.58
C VAL A 306 -11.90 7.89 18.06
N GLU A 307 -12.02 9.11 17.51
CA GLU A 307 -12.14 9.30 16.07
C GLU A 307 -10.86 8.82 15.33
N GLY A 308 -9.67 9.12 15.87
CA GLY A 308 -8.40 8.65 15.31
C GLY A 308 -8.30 7.12 15.33
N THR A 309 -8.74 6.47 16.40
CA THR A 309 -8.78 5.00 16.51
C THR A 309 -9.76 4.41 15.51
N MET A 310 -10.97 4.97 15.42
CA MET A 310 -12.01 4.54 14.45
C MET A 310 -11.49 4.55 13.01
N ARG A 311 -10.94 5.68 12.58
CA ARG A 311 -10.40 5.82 11.22
C ARG A 311 -9.22 4.90 10.96
N ALA A 312 -8.32 4.77 11.94
CA ALA A 312 -7.15 3.92 11.82
C ALA A 312 -7.50 2.43 11.79
N ALA A 313 -8.49 2.00 12.57
CA ALA A 313 -8.83 0.59 12.72
C ALA A 313 -9.77 0.08 11.64
N TYR A 314 -10.78 0.88 11.26
CA TYR A 314 -11.89 0.39 10.45
C TYR A 314 -11.98 1.00 9.05
N GLY A 315 -11.17 2.02 8.73
CA GLY A 315 -11.03 2.48 7.36
C GLY A 315 -10.67 1.32 6.44
N TYR A 316 -11.40 1.17 5.34
CA TYR A 316 -11.31 0.03 4.43
C TYR A 316 -11.42 -1.35 5.13
N GLY A 317 -12.25 -1.45 6.18
CA GLY A 317 -12.44 -2.71 6.92
C GLY A 317 -11.18 -3.24 7.59
N GLY A 318 -10.24 -2.38 8.00
CA GLY A 318 -8.97 -2.80 8.59
C GLY A 318 -8.02 -3.51 7.62
N GLN A 319 -8.32 -3.53 6.32
CA GLN A 319 -7.51 -4.18 5.27
C GLN A 319 -6.35 -3.28 4.82
N LYS A 320 -5.62 -2.72 5.78
CA LYS A 320 -4.45 -1.86 5.55
C LYS A 320 -3.28 -2.36 6.37
N CYS A 321 -2.11 -2.41 5.78
CA CYS A 321 -0.87 -2.71 6.52
C CYS A 321 -0.63 -1.72 7.67
N SER A 322 -1.16 -0.48 7.54
CA SER A 322 -1.08 0.57 8.55
C SER A 322 -2.26 0.59 9.53
N ALA A 323 -3.27 -0.29 9.41
CA ALA A 323 -4.44 -0.25 10.28
C ALA A 323 -4.08 -0.52 11.75
N THR A 324 -4.64 0.29 12.65
CA THR A 324 -4.56 0.01 14.09
C THR A 324 -5.31 -1.28 14.40
N SER A 325 -4.66 -2.22 15.05
CA SER A 325 -5.25 -3.51 15.43
C SER A 325 -5.07 -3.82 16.92
N ARG A 326 -4.25 -3.04 17.62
CA ARG A 326 -4.05 -3.08 19.08
C ARG A 326 -4.25 -1.70 19.67
N VAL A 327 -5.04 -1.59 20.72
CA VAL A 327 -5.26 -0.33 21.44
C VAL A 327 -4.88 -0.53 22.89
N TYR A 328 -3.94 0.27 23.37
CA TYR A 328 -3.51 0.28 24.76
C TYR A 328 -4.06 1.53 25.42
N VAL A 329 -4.90 1.37 26.46
CA VAL A 329 -5.59 2.47 27.13
C VAL A 329 -5.14 2.57 28.57
N GLN A 330 -4.78 3.77 29.03
CA GLN A 330 -4.40 3.94 30.43
C GLN A 330 -5.58 3.60 31.35
N ARG A 331 -5.36 2.73 32.34
CA ARG A 331 -6.37 2.08 33.20
C ARG A 331 -7.45 3.04 33.70
N ARG A 332 -7.05 4.20 34.21
CA ARG A 332 -7.97 5.19 34.82
C ARG A 332 -9.00 5.80 33.86
N ILE A 333 -8.80 5.70 32.55
CA ILE A 333 -9.73 6.22 31.54
C ILE A 333 -10.33 5.11 30.65
N LYS A 334 -10.00 3.85 30.89
CA LYS A 334 -10.39 2.72 30.04
C LYS A 334 -11.90 2.63 29.82
N SER A 335 -12.69 2.68 30.92
CA SER A 335 -14.16 2.61 30.79
C SER A 335 -14.68 3.76 29.93
N LYS A 336 -14.28 5.00 30.24
CA LYS A 336 -14.73 6.20 29.49
C LYS A 336 -14.38 6.11 28.00
N PHE A 337 -13.17 5.67 27.68
CA PHE A 337 -12.72 5.50 26.28
C PHE A 337 -13.50 4.39 25.59
N LEU A 338 -13.69 3.23 26.21
CA LEU A 338 -14.40 2.10 25.63
C LEU A 338 -15.88 2.42 25.40
N ASP A 339 -16.54 3.14 26.31
CA ASP A 339 -17.93 3.59 26.14
C ASP A 339 -18.07 4.55 24.94
N ALA A 340 -17.13 5.48 24.80
CA ALA A 340 -17.09 6.41 23.68
C ALA A 340 -16.79 5.68 22.36
N LEU A 341 -15.83 4.77 22.34
CA LEU A 341 -15.49 3.96 21.18
C LEU A 341 -16.67 3.07 20.75
N LYS A 342 -17.34 2.40 21.70
CA LYS A 342 -18.52 1.57 21.44
C LYS A 342 -19.64 2.36 20.79
N ARG A 343 -19.97 3.57 21.30
CA ARG A 343 -20.97 4.46 20.68
C ARG A 343 -20.58 4.78 19.25
N ARG A 344 -19.34 5.21 19.03
CA ARG A 344 -18.86 5.62 17.70
C ARG A 344 -18.83 4.46 16.70
N VAL A 345 -18.50 3.23 17.15
CA VAL A 345 -18.56 2.02 16.32
C VAL A 345 -19.99 1.71 15.90
N ASN A 346 -20.96 1.80 16.83
CA ASN A 346 -22.37 1.56 16.53
C ASN A 346 -22.98 2.57 15.53
N GLU A 347 -22.43 3.78 15.44
CA GLU A 347 -22.83 4.80 14.46
C GLU A 347 -22.23 4.57 13.07
N THR A 348 -21.36 3.58 12.92
CA THR A 348 -20.65 3.33 11.67
C THR A 348 -21.57 2.68 10.64
N VAL A 349 -21.72 3.31 9.48
CA VAL A 349 -22.48 2.76 8.37
C VAL A 349 -21.61 1.78 7.59
N VAL A 350 -21.99 0.50 7.65
CA VAL A 350 -21.40 -0.57 6.83
C VAL A 350 -22.32 -0.86 5.66
N GLY A 351 -21.80 -0.92 4.44
CA GLY A 351 -22.67 -1.15 3.27
C GLY A 351 -21.97 -1.00 1.93
N ASP A 352 -22.75 -0.72 0.90
CA ASP A 352 -22.26 -0.53 -0.47
C ASP A 352 -21.33 0.69 -0.56
N PRO A 353 -20.03 0.50 -0.86
CA PRO A 353 -19.05 1.59 -0.87
C PRO A 353 -19.31 2.63 -1.97
N ARG A 354 -20.22 2.36 -2.89
CA ARG A 354 -20.69 3.33 -3.90
C ARG A 354 -21.61 4.40 -3.31
N GLN A 355 -22.20 4.16 -2.13
CA GLN A 355 -23.04 5.13 -1.43
C GLN A 355 -22.18 6.14 -0.66
N LYS A 356 -22.67 7.38 -0.57
CA LYS A 356 -21.91 8.50 0.02
C LYS A 356 -21.71 8.35 1.52
N GLU A 357 -22.72 7.86 2.23
CA GLU A 357 -22.79 7.74 3.68
C GLU A 357 -22.01 6.55 4.25
N VAL A 358 -21.59 5.62 3.40
CA VAL A 358 -20.90 4.40 3.83
C VAL A 358 -19.47 4.73 4.26
N PHE A 359 -19.15 4.32 5.48
CA PHE A 359 -17.81 4.43 6.06
C PHE A 359 -16.97 3.18 5.82
N MET A 360 -17.59 1.99 5.84
CA MET A 360 -16.89 0.72 5.68
C MET A 360 -17.59 -0.16 4.62
N GLY A 361 -16.87 -0.49 3.57
CA GLY A 361 -17.30 -1.42 2.52
C GLY A 361 -17.05 -2.89 2.89
N PRO A 362 -17.11 -3.80 1.91
CA PRO A 362 -16.90 -5.24 2.12
C PRO A 362 -15.45 -5.61 2.39
N MET A 363 -15.26 -6.83 2.92
CA MET A 363 -13.99 -7.55 2.87
C MET A 363 -13.68 -7.98 1.43
N ILE A 364 -12.42 -8.28 1.15
CA ILE A 364 -11.96 -8.55 -0.23
C ILE A 364 -12.54 -9.86 -0.81
N ASP A 365 -12.76 -10.86 0.04
CA ASP A 365 -13.21 -12.19 -0.35
C ASP A 365 -13.85 -12.97 0.81
N GLU A 366 -14.37 -14.18 0.51
CA GLU A 366 -14.98 -15.07 1.48
C GLU A 366 -13.98 -15.64 2.49
N ALA A 367 -12.71 -15.79 2.10
CA ALA A 367 -11.67 -16.25 3.02
C ALA A 367 -11.44 -15.25 4.16
N ALA A 368 -11.52 -13.95 3.86
CA ALA A 368 -11.45 -12.90 4.87
C ALA A 368 -12.66 -12.93 5.81
N VAL A 369 -13.87 -13.19 5.30
CA VAL A 369 -15.08 -13.35 6.13
C VAL A 369 -14.97 -14.57 7.03
N SER A 370 -14.57 -15.73 6.49
CA SER A 370 -14.38 -16.97 7.27
C SER A 370 -13.31 -16.79 8.35
N LYS A 371 -12.21 -16.08 8.03
CA LYS A 371 -11.17 -15.72 9.00
C LYS A 371 -11.72 -14.83 10.11
N PHE A 372 -12.60 -13.86 9.77
CA PHE A 372 -13.26 -13.00 10.74
C PHE A 372 -14.14 -13.79 11.70
N GLU A 373 -15.04 -14.66 11.19
CA GLU A 373 -15.90 -15.50 12.02
C GLU A 373 -15.08 -16.39 12.96
N ALA A 374 -14.05 -17.06 12.44
CA ALA A 374 -13.17 -17.91 13.25
C ALA A 374 -12.41 -17.10 14.31
N THR A 375 -11.97 -15.87 13.96
CA THR A 375 -11.24 -15.01 14.91
C THR A 375 -12.14 -14.57 16.06
N VAL A 376 -13.37 -14.16 15.78
CA VAL A 376 -14.36 -13.75 16.81
C VAL A 376 -14.74 -14.95 17.69
N ALA A 377 -15.00 -16.10 17.10
CA ALA A 377 -15.31 -17.33 17.84
C ALA A 377 -14.16 -17.75 18.77
N ASN A 378 -12.93 -17.73 18.27
CA ASN A 378 -11.73 -18.06 19.04
C ASN A 378 -11.52 -17.07 20.19
N ALA A 379 -11.66 -15.76 19.94
CA ALA A 379 -11.54 -14.74 20.99
C ALA A 379 -12.51 -14.99 22.16
N LYS A 380 -13.77 -15.32 21.86
CA LYS A 380 -14.79 -15.66 22.88
C LYS A 380 -14.44 -16.94 23.63
N ARG A 381 -14.03 -18.00 22.92
CA ARG A 381 -13.61 -19.27 23.54
C ARG A 381 -12.44 -19.11 24.47
N ASP A 382 -11.50 -18.23 24.12
CA ASP A 382 -10.27 -17.99 24.85
C ASP A 382 -10.44 -16.94 26.00
N GLY A 383 -11.71 -16.61 26.34
CA GLY A 383 -12.09 -15.76 27.47
C GLY A 383 -12.21 -14.27 27.14
N GLY A 384 -12.08 -13.88 25.89
CA GLY A 384 -12.26 -12.49 25.45
C GLY A 384 -13.73 -12.08 25.40
N GLU A 385 -13.99 -10.81 25.70
CA GLU A 385 -15.28 -10.16 25.56
C GLU A 385 -15.35 -9.37 24.25
N VAL A 386 -16.39 -9.62 23.45
CA VAL A 386 -16.72 -8.82 22.26
C VAL A 386 -17.63 -7.68 22.71
N LEU A 387 -17.09 -6.48 22.91
CA LEU A 387 -17.83 -5.31 23.39
C LEU A 387 -18.83 -4.79 22.36
N VAL A 388 -18.54 -4.89 21.07
CA VAL A 388 -19.36 -4.43 19.96
C VAL A 388 -18.96 -5.14 18.67
N GLY A 389 -19.92 -5.36 17.76
CA GLY A 389 -19.69 -6.02 16.49
C GLY A 389 -19.63 -7.55 16.58
N GLY A 390 -18.79 -8.18 15.77
CA GLY A 390 -18.54 -9.62 15.76
C GLY A 390 -19.47 -10.43 14.87
N ARG A 391 -20.31 -9.80 14.06
CA ARG A 391 -21.26 -10.50 13.17
C ARG A 391 -20.88 -10.35 11.70
N VAL A 392 -21.17 -11.37 10.92
CA VAL A 392 -21.21 -11.28 9.46
C VAL A 392 -22.59 -10.77 9.05
N LEU A 393 -22.63 -9.83 8.12
CA LEU A 393 -23.85 -9.18 7.66
C LEU A 393 -24.35 -9.90 6.40
N ARG A 394 -25.47 -10.64 6.53
CA ARG A 394 -26.05 -11.48 5.45
C ARG A 394 -27.49 -11.11 5.12
N SER A 395 -27.89 -9.84 5.33
CA SER A 395 -29.25 -9.38 5.04
C SER A 395 -29.29 -8.40 3.88
N GLY A 396 -30.37 -8.42 3.11
CA GLY A 396 -30.59 -7.51 1.99
C GLY A 396 -29.48 -7.60 0.94
N MET A 397 -28.96 -6.45 0.51
CA MET A 397 -27.87 -6.41 -0.48
C MET A 397 -26.55 -6.96 0.05
N MET A 398 -26.33 -6.91 1.36
CA MET A 398 -25.10 -7.42 1.98
C MET A 398 -24.98 -8.95 1.90
N ALA A 399 -26.08 -9.66 1.67
CA ALA A 399 -26.06 -11.11 1.42
C ALA A 399 -25.34 -11.52 0.11
N ARG A 400 -25.12 -10.56 -0.80
CA ARG A 400 -24.47 -10.80 -2.09
C ARG A 400 -22.97 -10.54 -2.08
N GLY A 401 -22.45 -9.89 -1.04
CA GLY A 401 -21.03 -9.53 -0.88
C GLY A 401 -20.46 -9.98 0.45
N PHE A 402 -19.32 -9.45 0.82
CA PHE A 402 -18.50 -9.91 1.95
C PHE A 402 -18.50 -8.89 3.11
N TYR A 403 -19.62 -8.72 3.78
CA TYR A 403 -19.79 -7.68 4.80
C TYR A 403 -19.69 -8.22 6.21
N VAL A 404 -18.92 -7.54 7.07
CA VAL A 404 -18.77 -7.85 8.49
C VAL A 404 -18.85 -6.57 9.33
N GLU A 405 -19.13 -6.70 10.62
CA GLU A 405 -19.17 -5.55 11.53
C GLU A 405 -17.79 -5.15 12.03
N PRO A 406 -17.53 -3.83 12.20
CA PRO A 406 -16.36 -3.37 12.94
C PRO A 406 -16.46 -3.87 14.40
N THR A 407 -15.35 -4.43 14.92
CA THR A 407 -15.37 -5.24 16.13
C THR A 407 -14.34 -4.78 17.14
N VAL A 408 -14.73 -4.71 18.42
CA VAL A 408 -13.86 -4.43 19.56
C VAL A 408 -13.84 -5.63 20.49
N VAL A 409 -12.64 -6.16 20.79
CA VAL A 409 -12.43 -7.27 21.72
C VAL A 409 -11.59 -6.79 22.90
N THR A 410 -11.93 -7.21 24.12
CA THR A 410 -11.18 -6.94 25.35
C THR A 410 -11.10 -8.19 26.22
N GLY A 411 -10.38 -8.12 27.34
CA GLY A 411 -10.32 -9.20 28.35
C GLY A 411 -9.39 -10.35 28.01
N LEU A 412 -8.65 -10.29 26.90
CA LEU A 412 -7.65 -11.30 26.56
C LEU A 412 -6.29 -10.98 27.19
N PRO A 413 -5.50 -12.00 27.59
CA PRO A 413 -4.15 -11.80 28.09
C PRO A 413 -3.23 -11.24 26.99
N HIS A 414 -2.21 -10.48 27.38
CA HIS A 414 -1.35 -9.75 26.43
C HIS A 414 -0.53 -10.67 25.49
N ASP A 415 -0.26 -11.90 25.88
CA ASP A 415 0.40 -12.92 25.07
C ASP A 415 -0.52 -13.63 24.08
N HIS A 416 -1.82 -13.33 24.09
CA HIS A 416 -2.77 -13.89 23.16
C HIS A 416 -2.44 -13.49 21.72
N ARG A 417 -2.67 -14.40 20.74
CA ARG A 417 -2.37 -14.21 19.32
C ARG A 417 -2.95 -12.93 18.71
N LEU A 418 -4.06 -12.42 19.22
CA LEU A 418 -4.65 -11.15 18.76
C LEU A 418 -3.76 -9.93 19.03
N PHE A 419 -2.74 -10.04 19.89
CA PHE A 419 -1.75 -8.97 20.11
C PHE A 419 -0.50 -9.12 19.24
N THR A 420 -0.28 -10.27 18.59
CA THR A 420 0.97 -10.55 17.86
C THR A 420 0.78 -10.81 16.37
N GLU A 421 -0.34 -11.44 15.97
CA GLU A 421 -0.60 -11.82 14.57
C GLU A 421 -1.33 -10.72 13.79
N GLU A 422 -0.93 -10.49 12.56
CA GLU A 422 -1.66 -9.65 11.63
C GLU A 422 -2.94 -10.35 11.17
N LEU A 423 -4.09 -9.71 11.36
CA LEU A 423 -5.38 -10.28 10.97
C LEU A 423 -5.87 -9.75 9.63
N PHE A 424 -5.66 -8.47 9.34
CA PHE A 424 -6.17 -7.75 8.16
C PHE A 424 -7.71 -7.69 8.14
N LEU A 425 -8.30 -7.50 9.32
CA LEU A 425 -9.74 -7.55 9.60
C LEU A 425 -10.17 -6.28 10.35
N PRO A 426 -11.47 -5.91 10.31
CA PRO A 426 -12.00 -4.78 11.09
C PRO A 426 -12.18 -5.16 12.57
N LEU A 427 -11.07 -5.55 13.21
CA LEU A 427 -11.06 -5.99 14.59
C LEU A 427 -9.87 -5.38 15.34
N VAL A 428 -10.17 -4.73 16.46
CA VAL A 428 -9.17 -4.27 17.41
C VAL A 428 -9.26 -5.05 18.70
N VAL A 429 -8.09 -5.38 19.27
CA VAL A 429 -7.99 -5.88 20.64
C VAL A 429 -7.52 -4.76 21.55
N VAL A 430 -8.17 -4.62 22.71
CA VAL A 430 -7.88 -3.56 23.68
C VAL A 430 -7.30 -4.17 24.96
N ASP A 431 -6.16 -3.60 25.38
CA ASP A 431 -5.53 -3.89 26.67
C ASP A 431 -5.31 -2.58 27.44
N GLU A 432 -4.94 -2.68 28.70
CA GLU A 432 -4.70 -1.54 29.58
C GLU A 432 -3.24 -1.43 30.00
N PHE A 433 -2.86 -0.25 30.50
CA PHE A 433 -1.55 0.01 31.08
C PHE A 433 -1.64 1.04 32.21
N ASP A 434 -0.62 1.06 33.04
CA ASP A 434 -0.50 2.03 34.14
C ASP A 434 0.48 3.17 33.81
N THR A 435 1.62 2.88 33.17
CA THR A 435 2.65 3.86 32.80
C THR A 435 2.92 3.88 31.30
N ILE A 436 3.36 5.01 30.75
CA ILE A 436 3.68 5.13 29.31
C ILE A 436 4.80 4.17 28.90
N GLU A 437 5.76 3.93 29.78
CA GLU A 437 6.85 2.98 29.56
C GLU A 437 6.32 1.56 29.37
N GLU A 438 5.39 1.13 30.21
CA GLU A 438 4.70 -0.16 30.07
C GLU A 438 3.94 -0.25 28.73
N ALA A 439 3.23 0.81 28.36
CA ALA A 439 2.51 0.83 27.08
C ALA A 439 3.45 0.71 25.88
N ILE A 440 4.59 1.40 25.90
CA ILE A 440 5.62 1.33 24.85
C ILE A 440 6.24 -0.08 24.82
N GLU A 441 6.53 -0.68 25.97
CA GLU A 441 7.05 -2.05 26.06
C GLU A 441 6.03 -3.05 25.46
N LYS A 442 4.76 -3.00 25.89
CA LYS A 442 3.67 -3.82 25.32
C LYS A 442 3.52 -3.62 23.82
N ALA A 443 3.57 -2.38 23.34
CA ALA A 443 3.48 -2.04 21.93
C ALA A 443 4.63 -2.65 21.11
N ASN A 444 5.83 -2.70 21.66
CA ASN A 444 7.03 -3.25 21.01
C ASN A 444 7.09 -4.79 21.01
N ARG A 445 6.24 -5.50 21.77
CA ARG A 445 6.20 -6.97 21.82
C ARG A 445 5.54 -7.56 20.57
N THR A 446 6.16 -7.35 19.42
CA THR A 446 5.76 -7.91 18.12
C THR A 446 6.99 -7.99 17.23
N GLU A 447 6.96 -8.89 16.26
CA GLU A 447 7.99 -8.96 15.22
C GLU A 447 7.82 -7.90 14.12
N TYR A 448 6.69 -7.19 14.10
CA TYR A 448 6.37 -6.14 13.13
C TYR A 448 6.82 -4.75 13.59
N GLY A 449 6.82 -3.79 12.66
CA GLY A 449 7.20 -2.41 12.98
C GLY A 449 6.84 -1.40 11.89
N LEU A 450 5.55 -1.35 11.44
CA LEU A 450 5.15 -0.40 10.40
C LEU A 450 4.65 0.91 10.99
N THR A 451 3.47 0.93 11.63
CA THR A 451 2.91 2.18 12.16
C THR A 451 2.59 2.09 13.65
N ALA A 452 2.80 3.18 14.40
CA ALA A 452 2.37 3.29 15.79
C ALA A 452 1.92 4.71 16.12
N GLY A 453 0.92 4.83 17.01
CA GLY A 453 0.38 6.12 17.41
C GLY A 453 0.24 6.29 18.92
N ILE A 454 0.27 7.55 19.37
CA ILE A 454 -0.08 7.95 20.71
C ILE A 454 -1.07 9.11 20.71
N PHE A 455 -2.00 9.10 21.63
CA PHE A 455 -2.83 10.25 21.99
C PHE A 455 -2.49 10.67 23.42
N SER A 456 -1.93 11.85 23.57
CA SER A 456 -1.57 12.49 24.83
C SER A 456 -1.30 13.98 24.60
N GLU A 457 -1.86 14.84 25.44
CA GLU A 457 -1.54 16.28 25.46
C GLU A 457 -0.24 16.59 26.25
N ASP A 458 0.33 15.58 26.90
CA ASP A 458 1.60 15.71 27.64
C ASP A 458 2.81 15.51 26.72
N LYS A 459 3.57 16.58 26.53
CA LYS A 459 4.78 16.58 25.69
C LYS A 459 5.88 15.61 26.17
N VAL A 460 5.91 15.30 27.47
CA VAL A 460 6.89 14.35 28.03
C VAL A 460 6.53 12.93 27.61
N GLU A 461 5.25 12.56 27.69
CA GLU A 461 4.76 11.26 27.24
C GLU A 461 4.96 11.08 25.73
N VAL A 462 4.65 12.10 24.94
CA VAL A 462 4.86 12.08 23.48
C VAL A 462 6.35 11.92 23.14
N ARG A 463 7.25 12.62 23.84
CA ARG A 463 8.70 12.46 23.63
C ARG A 463 9.17 11.05 23.98
N LYS A 464 8.77 10.50 25.15
CA LYS A 464 9.10 9.12 25.55
C LYS A 464 8.61 8.10 24.51
N PHE A 465 7.42 8.32 23.97
CA PHE A 465 6.89 7.48 22.91
C PHE A 465 7.78 7.52 21.66
N PHE A 466 8.14 8.71 21.14
CA PHE A 466 9.00 8.81 19.96
C PHE A 466 10.39 8.22 20.16
N GLU A 467 10.94 8.30 21.37
CA GLU A 467 12.26 7.75 21.72
C GLU A 467 12.23 6.23 21.92
N GLY A 468 11.11 5.68 22.42
CA GLY A 468 11.04 4.28 22.84
C GLY A 468 10.34 3.33 21.87
N ILE A 469 9.50 3.83 20.96
CA ILE A 469 8.72 2.99 20.04
C ILE A 469 9.56 2.47 18.86
N LYS A 470 9.41 1.19 18.49
CA LYS A 470 10.22 0.53 17.46
C LYS A 470 9.42 0.30 16.16
N PHE A 471 8.90 1.39 15.58
CA PHE A 471 8.10 1.38 14.36
C PHE A 471 8.60 2.45 13.39
N GLY A 472 8.51 2.18 12.08
CA GLY A 472 9.05 3.05 11.05
C GLY A 472 8.22 4.32 10.79
N VAL A 473 6.92 4.27 11.05
CA VAL A 473 5.99 5.40 10.85
C VAL A 473 5.26 5.68 12.17
N VAL A 474 5.59 6.79 12.81
CA VAL A 474 5.05 7.11 14.14
C VAL A 474 4.34 8.47 14.15
N TYR A 475 3.30 8.60 14.95
CA TYR A 475 2.52 9.82 15.05
C TYR A 475 1.99 10.08 16.46
N ALA A 476 1.73 11.36 16.77
CA ALA A 476 1.06 11.77 17.99
C ALA A 476 -0.15 12.63 17.68
N ASN A 477 -1.26 12.45 18.40
CA ASN A 477 -2.46 13.29 18.39
C ASN A 477 -3.09 13.51 17.00
N ARG A 478 -2.99 12.53 16.10
CA ARG A 478 -3.49 12.63 14.74
C ARG A 478 -4.94 12.16 14.66
N GLY A 479 -5.89 13.09 14.56
CA GLY A 479 -7.33 12.80 14.49
C GLY A 479 -7.78 11.98 13.27
N GLY A 480 -6.97 11.93 12.20
CA GLY A 480 -7.15 11.00 11.08
C GLY A 480 -6.63 9.59 11.35
N GLY A 481 -6.07 9.34 12.54
CA GLY A 481 -5.48 8.07 12.94
C GLY A 481 -4.14 7.77 12.28
N SER A 482 -3.75 6.51 12.29
CA SER A 482 -2.61 5.99 11.54
C SER A 482 -2.80 6.27 10.07
N THR A 483 -1.77 6.16 9.32
CA THR A 483 -1.76 6.65 7.98
C THR A 483 -2.90 6.17 7.12
N THR A 484 -3.33 7.06 6.35
CA THR A 484 -4.25 6.85 5.25
C THR A 484 -3.49 6.69 3.94
N GLY A 485 -2.16 6.50 3.96
CA GLY A 485 -1.31 6.33 2.79
C GLY A 485 0.08 6.90 2.95
N ALA A 486 0.91 6.77 1.94
CA ALA A 486 2.22 7.39 1.87
C ALA A 486 2.08 8.85 1.47
N TRP A 487 2.46 9.77 2.35
CA TRP A 487 2.38 11.21 2.08
C TRP A 487 3.74 11.75 1.61
N PRO A 488 3.96 11.79 0.29
CA PRO A 488 5.26 12.09 -0.28
C PRO A 488 5.81 13.43 0.21
N GLY A 489 7.05 13.40 0.72
CA GLY A 489 7.73 14.58 1.25
C GLY A 489 7.23 15.09 2.61
N ALA A 490 6.23 14.46 3.23
CA ALA A 490 5.80 14.73 4.59
C ALA A 490 6.06 13.57 5.53
N GLN A 491 5.96 12.34 5.02
CA GLN A 491 6.14 11.13 5.79
C GLN A 491 6.79 10.05 4.91
N SER A 492 7.95 9.54 5.30
CA SER A 492 8.53 8.35 4.70
C SER A 492 7.75 7.15 5.22
N PHE A 493 7.17 6.37 4.31
CA PHE A 493 6.40 5.19 4.69
C PHE A 493 7.28 3.96 4.58
N THR A 494 7.76 3.46 5.73
CA THR A 494 8.70 2.35 5.79
C THR A 494 8.39 1.40 6.93
N GLY A 495 8.48 0.09 6.65
CA GLY A 495 8.40 -0.96 7.64
C GLY A 495 9.77 -1.27 8.27
N TRP A 496 9.79 -1.46 9.59
CA TRP A 496 10.92 -2.03 10.31
C TRP A 496 10.65 -3.51 10.62
N ASN A 497 11.68 -4.26 10.97
CA ASN A 497 11.60 -5.68 11.33
C ASN A 497 10.85 -6.50 10.26
N ALA A 498 9.88 -7.31 10.64
CA ALA A 498 9.10 -8.13 9.71
C ALA A 498 8.12 -7.33 8.82
N SER A 499 8.07 -6.01 8.95
CA SER A 499 7.21 -5.17 8.10
C SER A 499 7.90 -4.61 6.86
N GLY A 500 9.23 -4.68 6.76
CA GLY A 500 9.95 -4.18 5.57
C GLY A 500 11.42 -4.55 5.54
N ALA A 501 12.08 -4.36 4.39
CA ALA A 501 13.45 -4.80 4.18
C ALA A 501 14.49 -3.68 4.18
N THR A 502 14.23 -2.52 3.55
CA THR A 502 15.30 -1.54 3.27
C THR A 502 15.36 -0.37 4.23
N GLY A 503 14.31 -0.09 4.98
CA GLY A 503 14.19 1.12 5.80
C GLY A 503 14.13 2.44 5.02
N ARG A 504 14.01 2.41 3.68
CA ARG A 504 13.94 3.55 2.78
C ARG A 504 12.57 3.60 2.11
N GLY A 505 11.59 4.11 2.85
CA GLY A 505 10.19 4.03 2.45
C GLY A 505 9.78 4.98 1.34
N VAL A 506 8.68 4.61 0.67
CA VAL A 506 8.03 5.46 -0.32
C VAL A 506 7.65 6.81 0.28
N GLY A 507 7.77 7.88 -0.49
CA GLY A 507 7.55 9.26 -0.01
C GLY A 507 8.70 9.85 0.80
N GLY A 508 9.74 9.09 1.12
CA GLY A 508 10.95 9.55 1.79
C GLY A 508 12.06 10.01 0.83
N PRO A 509 13.02 10.81 1.32
CA PRO A 509 14.08 11.41 0.48
C PRO A 509 15.06 10.37 -0.09
N HIS A 510 15.15 9.20 0.49
CA HIS A 510 16.08 8.14 0.10
C HIS A 510 15.41 7.02 -0.70
N TYR A 511 14.11 7.13 -1.01
CA TYR A 511 13.35 6.07 -1.65
C TYR A 511 13.95 5.62 -3.00
N LEU A 512 14.33 6.58 -3.84
CA LEU A 512 14.84 6.29 -5.19
C LEU A 512 16.19 5.56 -5.19
N LEU A 513 16.96 5.64 -4.11
CA LEU A 513 18.21 4.91 -3.95
C LEU A 513 18.03 3.38 -3.88
N ASN A 514 16.82 2.89 -3.59
CA ASN A 514 16.54 1.45 -3.66
C ASN A 514 16.69 0.89 -5.09
N PHE A 515 16.53 1.73 -6.11
CA PHE A 515 16.51 1.38 -7.54
C PHE A 515 17.80 1.76 -8.28
N LEU A 516 18.81 2.24 -7.55
CA LEU A 516 20.06 2.77 -8.07
C LEU A 516 21.27 2.10 -7.41
N ARG A 517 22.35 1.97 -8.16
CA ARG A 517 23.67 1.55 -7.67
C ARG A 517 24.74 2.58 -8.03
N ASP A 518 25.68 2.76 -7.14
CA ASP A 518 26.76 3.72 -7.28
C ASP A 518 27.80 3.26 -8.29
N GLN A 519 28.28 4.19 -9.13
CA GLN A 519 29.43 4.03 -9.97
C GLN A 519 30.40 5.20 -9.73
N SER A 520 31.57 4.93 -9.16
CA SER A 520 32.64 5.92 -9.06
C SER A 520 33.36 6.05 -10.39
N GLN A 521 33.53 7.28 -10.85
CA GLN A 521 34.27 7.62 -12.08
C GLN A 521 35.39 8.58 -11.74
N THR A 522 36.61 8.28 -12.14
CA THR A 522 37.80 9.13 -12.00
C THR A 522 38.39 9.38 -13.37
N ASN A 523 38.59 10.64 -13.74
CA ASN A 523 39.30 11.05 -14.93
C ASN A 523 40.55 11.85 -14.50
N VAL A 524 41.70 11.49 -15.02
CA VAL A 524 43.00 12.18 -14.77
C VAL A 524 43.31 13.02 -15.98
N THR A 525 43.43 14.34 -15.81
CA THR A 525 43.73 15.31 -16.87
C THR A 525 45.06 16.02 -16.63
#